data_73147e43124f06e24b70663a49d1ee5a
#
_entry.id   73147e43124f06e24b70663a49d1ee5a
#
_cell.length_a   1.000
_cell.length_b   1.000
_cell.length_c   1.000
_cell.angle_alpha   90.00
_cell.angle_beta   90.00
_cell.angle_gamma   90.00
#
_symmetry.space_group_name_H-M   'P 1'
#
loop_
_entity.id
_entity.type
_entity.pdbx_description
1 polymer ?
#
loop_
_entity_poly.entity_id
_entity_poly.type
_entity_poly.pdbx_seq_one_letter_code
_entity_poly.pdbx_strand_id
1 'polypeptide(L)'
;MLIVVGLFGGALQLPLPLLTLKQVTIRGSYVGSPAEMGELLALGRSGSIPELPIDERPLAAAQAALDDLRAGRVIGRVVLRA
;
A
#
# COMPACT_ATOMS: atom_id res chain seq x y z
N MET A 1 -3.54 -16.26 -9.63
CA MET A 1 -3.78 -15.93 -8.21
C MET A 1 -3.99 -14.43 -8.07
N LEU A 2 -4.97 -14.00 -7.28
CA LEU A 2 -5.20 -12.60 -6.90
C LEU A 2 -4.90 -12.44 -5.40
N ILE A 3 -4.04 -11.49 -5.05
CA ILE A 3 -3.75 -11.16 -3.66
C ILE A 3 -4.31 -9.77 -3.37
N VAL A 4 -5.17 -9.67 -2.37
CA VAL A 4 -5.78 -8.42 -1.91
C VAL A 4 -5.02 -7.93 -0.69
N VAL A 5 -4.38 -6.76 -0.79
CA VAL A 5 -3.50 -6.21 0.26
C VAL A 5 -4.09 -4.96 0.91
N GLY A 6 -4.74 -4.09 0.14
CA GLY A 6 -5.24 -2.81 0.63
C GLY A 6 -6.54 -2.91 1.42
N LEU A 7 -6.77 -1.92 2.29
CA LEU A 7 -7.99 -1.78 3.11
C LEU A 7 -8.83 -0.56 2.71
N PHE A 8 -8.66 -0.05 1.49
CA PHE A 8 -9.38 1.14 1.02
C PHE A 8 -10.90 0.94 0.89
N GLY A 9 -11.35 -0.30 0.98
CA GLY A 9 -12.75 -0.68 0.84
C GLY A 9 -13.05 -1.25 -0.55
N GLY A 10 -14.34 -1.35 -0.85
CA GLY A 10 -14.83 -1.94 -2.08
C GLY A 10 -15.49 -3.30 -1.88
N ALA A 11 -16.08 -3.82 -2.94
CA ALA A 11 -16.69 -5.14 -2.99
C ALA A 11 -16.34 -5.83 -4.31
N LEU A 12 -16.17 -7.14 -4.26
CA LEU A 12 -15.97 -7.97 -5.43
C LEU A 12 -17.18 -8.85 -5.64
N GLN A 13 -17.86 -8.70 -6.77
CA GLN A 13 -18.86 -9.66 -7.24
C GLN A 13 -18.18 -10.62 -8.21
N LEU A 14 -18.13 -11.90 -7.84
CA LEU A 14 -17.45 -12.92 -8.63
C LEU A 14 -18.38 -14.09 -8.88
N PRO A 15 -18.73 -14.38 -10.14
CA PRO A 15 -19.46 -15.60 -10.48
C PRO A 15 -18.64 -16.85 -10.11
N LEU A 16 -19.15 -17.68 -9.23
CA LEU A 16 -18.44 -18.89 -8.74
C LEU A 16 -17.96 -19.82 -9.85
N PRO A 17 -18.70 -20.04 -10.97
CA PRO A 17 -18.19 -20.83 -12.08
C PRO A 17 -16.86 -20.36 -12.65
N LEU A 18 -16.56 -19.05 -12.61
CA LEU A 18 -15.29 -18.54 -13.09
C LEU A 18 -14.11 -18.96 -12.20
N LEU A 19 -14.31 -19.09 -10.89
CA LEU A 19 -13.28 -19.60 -9.99
C LEU A 19 -12.83 -21.00 -10.40
N THR A 20 -13.81 -21.87 -10.68
CA THR A 20 -13.56 -23.25 -11.07
C THR A 20 -12.96 -23.35 -12.46
N LEU A 21 -13.58 -22.72 -13.46
CA LEU A 21 -13.15 -22.78 -14.86
C LEU A 21 -11.77 -22.17 -15.12
N LYS A 22 -11.44 -21.11 -14.38
CA LYS A 22 -10.16 -20.43 -14.49
C LYS A 22 -9.13 -20.86 -13.42
N GLN A 23 -9.49 -21.78 -12.53
CA GLN A 23 -8.64 -22.23 -11.43
C GLN A 23 -8.04 -21.04 -10.66
N VAL A 24 -8.88 -20.04 -10.34
CA VAL A 24 -8.45 -18.80 -9.68
C VAL A 24 -8.35 -19.01 -8.18
N THR A 25 -7.28 -18.53 -7.59
CA THR A 25 -7.12 -18.41 -6.14
C THR A 25 -7.19 -16.92 -5.76
N ILE A 26 -8.01 -16.61 -4.75
CA ILE A 26 -8.08 -15.28 -4.15
C ILE A 26 -7.64 -15.39 -2.70
N ARG A 27 -6.68 -14.55 -2.32
CA ARG A 27 -6.09 -14.56 -0.97
C ARG A 27 -5.95 -13.12 -0.46
N GLY A 28 -6.32 -12.91 0.81
CA GLY A 28 -5.96 -11.69 1.54
C GLY A 28 -4.53 -11.75 2.06
N SER A 29 -3.88 -10.59 2.15
CA SER A 29 -2.60 -10.42 2.82
C SER A 29 -2.72 -9.22 3.75
N TYR A 30 -2.44 -9.42 5.03
CA TYR A 30 -2.57 -8.39 6.04
C TYR A 30 -1.25 -8.18 6.76
N VAL A 31 -0.72 -6.96 6.68
CA VAL A 31 0.51 -6.48 7.31
C VAL A 31 1.64 -7.54 7.39
N GLY A 32 2.51 -7.43 8.33
CA GLY A 32 3.61 -8.35 8.59
C GLY A 32 3.94 -8.40 10.08
N SER A 33 4.92 -9.21 10.44
CA SER A 33 5.46 -9.30 11.77
C SER A 33 6.58 -8.26 12.00
N PRO A 34 6.96 -7.96 13.27
CA PRO A 34 8.14 -7.15 13.57
C PRO A 34 9.44 -7.71 12.96
N ALA A 35 9.56 -9.04 12.87
CA ALA A 35 10.72 -9.69 12.24
C ALA A 35 10.80 -9.37 10.74
N GLU A 36 9.69 -9.51 10.01
CA GLU A 36 9.60 -9.15 8.59
C GLU A 36 9.88 -7.66 8.35
N MET A 37 9.45 -6.78 9.26
CA MET A 37 9.82 -5.36 9.21
C MET A 37 11.34 -5.17 9.35
N GLY A 38 11.99 -5.91 10.23
CA GLY A 38 13.45 -5.90 10.39
C GLY A 38 14.16 -6.31 9.08
N GLU A 39 13.69 -7.36 8.44
CA GLU A 39 14.22 -7.82 7.15
C GLU A 39 14.01 -6.79 6.04
N LEU A 40 12.82 -6.17 5.97
CA LEU A 40 12.52 -5.11 5.01
C LEU A 40 13.44 -3.90 5.20
N LEU A 41 13.69 -3.47 6.44
CA LEU A 41 14.62 -2.39 6.75
C LEU A 41 16.05 -2.72 6.36
N ALA A 42 16.48 -3.98 6.53
CA ALA A 42 17.79 -4.44 6.10
C ALA A 42 17.93 -4.37 4.57
N LEU A 43 16.90 -4.78 3.82
CA LEU A 43 16.84 -4.63 2.37
C LEU A 43 16.89 -3.17 1.92
N GLY A 44 16.18 -2.28 2.60
CA GLY A 44 16.22 -0.84 2.33
C GLY A 44 17.63 -0.27 2.52
N ARG A 45 18.30 -0.63 3.62
CA ARG A 45 19.69 -0.18 3.90
C ARG A 45 20.72 -0.74 2.91
N SER A 46 20.48 -1.90 2.35
CA SER A 46 21.38 -2.47 1.33
C SER A 46 21.27 -1.79 -0.05
N GLY A 47 20.32 -0.88 -0.24
CA GLY A 47 20.05 -0.25 -1.53
C GLY A 47 19.35 -1.18 -2.53
N SER A 48 18.88 -2.35 -2.10
CA SER A 48 18.20 -3.32 -2.97
C SER A 48 16.75 -2.93 -3.30
N ILE A 49 16.20 -1.93 -2.59
CA ILE A 49 14.85 -1.40 -2.81
C ILE A 49 14.97 0.02 -3.35
N PRO A 50 14.28 0.35 -4.45
CA PRO A 50 14.24 1.72 -4.94
C PRO A 50 13.71 2.68 -3.88
N GLU A 51 14.27 3.89 -3.81
CA GLU A 51 13.78 4.93 -2.93
C GLU A 51 12.35 5.32 -3.29
N LEU A 52 11.51 5.45 -2.27
CA LEU A 52 10.16 5.98 -2.43
C LEU A 52 10.23 7.50 -2.57
N PRO A 53 9.50 8.11 -3.51
CA PRO A 53 9.35 9.56 -3.53
C PRO A 53 8.74 10.05 -2.22
N ILE A 54 9.39 11.01 -1.58
CA ILE A 54 8.93 11.63 -0.34
C ILE A 54 8.67 13.10 -0.59
N ASP A 55 7.46 13.54 -0.29
CA ASP A 55 7.02 14.94 -0.30
C ASP A 55 6.93 15.41 1.15
N GLU A 56 7.86 16.25 1.56
CA GLU A 56 7.90 16.81 2.91
C GLU A 56 7.10 18.09 2.98
N ARG A 57 6.15 18.17 3.90
CA ARG A 57 5.30 19.34 4.10
C ARG A 57 5.27 19.76 5.57
N PRO A 58 5.05 21.05 5.88
CA PRO A 58 4.85 21.47 7.27
C PRO A 58 3.56 20.87 7.83
N LEU A 59 3.50 20.66 9.14
CA LEU A 59 2.33 20.10 9.82
C LEU A 59 1.04 20.91 9.52
N ALA A 60 1.16 22.22 9.36
CA ALA A 60 0.04 23.09 8.99
C ALA A 60 -0.61 22.72 7.63
N ALA A 61 0.09 22.01 6.76
CA ALA A 61 -0.42 21.54 5.47
C ALA A 61 -1.12 20.17 5.55
N ALA A 62 -1.37 19.63 6.74
CA ALA A 62 -1.97 18.31 6.94
C ALA A 62 -3.31 18.15 6.20
N GLN A 63 -4.20 19.15 6.30
CA GLN A 63 -5.49 19.08 5.62
C GLN A 63 -5.32 19.02 4.09
N ALA A 64 -4.47 19.86 3.53
CA ALA A 64 -4.19 19.85 2.10
C ALA A 64 -3.57 18.52 1.64
N ALA A 65 -2.68 17.92 2.45
CA ALA A 65 -2.09 16.62 2.17
C ALA A 65 -3.15 15.49 2.14
N LEU A 66 -4.12 15.52 3.06
CA LEU A 66 -5.22 14.56 3.08
C LEU A 66 -6.15 14.74 1.86
N ASP A 67 -6.42 15.97 1.44
CA ASP A 67 -7.23 16.25 0.26
C ASP A 67 -6.53 15.79 -1.02
N ASP A 68 -5.21 15.98 -1.12
CA ASP A 68 -4.39 15.45 -2.21
C ASP A 68 -4.42 13.92 -2.24
N LEU A 69 -4.33 13.28 -1.08
CA LEU A 69 -4.39 11.82 -0.96
C LEU A 69 -5.75 11.29 -1.41
N ARG A 70 -6.86 11.91 -0.97
CA ARG A 70 -8.22 11.54 -1.41
C ARG A 70 -8.43 11.71 -2.90
N ALA A 71 -7.83 12.74 -3.49
CA ALA A 71 -7.92 13.01 -4.92
C ALA A 71 -6.94 12.18 -5.77
N GLY A 72 -6.15 11.28 -5.17
CA GLY A 72 -5.18 10.45 -5.88
C GLY A 72 -4.00 11.22 -6.49
N ARG A 73 -3.68 12.41 -5.98
CA ARG A 73 -2.59 13.26 -6.47
C ARG A 73 -1.24 12.98 -5.82
N VAL A 74 -1.20 12.11 -4.80
CA VAL A 74 0.05 11.79 -4.10
C VAL A 74 0.76 10.63 -4.79
N ILE A 75 2.00 10.84 -5.18
CA ILE A 75 2.91 9.79 -5.66
C ILE A 75 3.97 9.57 -4.57
N GLY A 76 4.07 8.33 -4.08
CA GLY A 76 4.96 8.01 -2.96
C GLY A 76 4.34 8.31 -1.60
N ARG A 77 5.02 9.09 -0.78
CA ARG A 77 4.62 9.41 0.60
C ARG A 77 4.68 10.90 0.89
N VAL A 78 3.65 11.41 1.56
CA VAL A 78 3.73 12.72 2.21
C VAL A 78 4.17 12.52 3.66
N VAL A 79 5.20 13.25 4.08
CA VAL A 79 5.70 13.29 5.45
C VAL A 79 5.45 14.69 6.00
N LEU A 80 4.75 14.77 7.13
CA LEU A 80 4.50 16.04 7.80
C LEU A 80 5.58 16.30 8.86
N ARG A 81 6.16 17.50 8.82
CA ARG A 81 7.11 17.93 9.83
C ARG A 81 6.48 18.95 10.76
N ALA A 82 6.70 18.77 12.05
CA ALA A 82 6.35 19.73 13.09
C ALA A 82 7.30 20.94 13.06
#